data_e45aa2cb47db32a05e30c807730b4736
#
_entry.id   e45aa2cb47db32a05e30c807730b4736
#
_cell.length_a   1.000
_cell.length_b   1.000
_cell.length_c   1.000
_cell.angle_alpha   90.00
_cell.angle_beta   90.00
_cell.angle_gamma   90.00
#
_symmetry.space_group_name_H-M   'P 1'
#
loop_
_entity.id
_entity.type
_entity.pdbx_description
1 polymer ?
#
loop_
_entity_poly.entity_id
_entity_poly.type
_entity_poly.pdbx_seq_one_letter_code
_entity_poly.pdbx_strand_id
1 'polypeptide(L)'
;SVTALQEAAAVAGIVNGGVYHSPTIIKSAVDGHGEPSEIPKTTTRRVISQRASEEVRDMMENVVSTAKGRPIPDYRMGAKTGTAQRIDPECHCYHGYISSFIAVAPIEKPRILTYVVINQPTNGHTGTAVAQPAARQLMSVALPRYGVQPSTDKARKEPLEYQP
;
A
#
# COMPACT_ATOMS: atom_id res chain seq x y z
N SER A 1 1.85 12.45 -14.10
CA SER A 1 1.49 11.05 -13.81
C SER A 1 2.66 10.34 -13.17
N VAL A 2 2.39 9.30 -12.38
CA VAL A 2 3.38 8.44 -11.74
C VAL A 2 3.10 6.98 -12.08
N THR A 3 4.11 6.12 -12.02
CA THR A 3 3.90 4.68 -12.18
C THR A 3 3.35 4.05 -10.89
N ALA A 4 2.73 2.88 -11.00
CA ALA A 4 2.25 2.13 -9.83
C ALA A 4 3.38 1.83 -8.83
N LEU A 5 4.60 1.57 -9.32
CA LEU A 5 5.76 1.34 -8.47
C LEU A 5 6.20 2.60 -7.71
N GLN A 6 6.17 3.77 -8.37
CA GLN A 6 6.48 5.03 -7.70
C GLN A 6 5.48 5.36 -6.61
N GLU A 7 4.17 5.15 -6.87
CA GLU A 7 3.11 5.34 -5.87
C GLU A 7 3.29 4.39 -4.68
N ALA A 8 3.50 3.10 -4.95
CA ALA A 8 3.74 2.11 -3.90
C ALA A 8 4.98 2.44 -3.06
N ALA A 9 6.08 2.88 -3.69
CA ALA A 9 7.30 3.27 -3.00
C ALA A 9 7.12 4.55 -2.17
N ALA A 10 6.34 5.51 -2.67
CA ALA A 10 6.01 6.73 -1.93
C ALA A 10 5.21 6.40 -0.66
N VAL A 11 4.13 5.61 -0.79
CA VAL A 11 3.32 5.19 0.37
C VAL A 11 4.13 4.32 1.34
N ALA A 12 4.97 3.40 0.83
CA ALA A 12 5.87 2.62 1.68
C ALA A 12 6.80 3.54 2.50
N GLY A 13 7.37 4.59 1.89
CA GLY A 13 8.19 5.58 2.58
C GLY A 13 7.42 6.36 3.65
N ILE A 14 6.13 6.60 3.45
CA ILE A 14 5.28 7.26 4.44
C ILE A 14 5.03 6.35 5.65
N VAL A 15 4.65 5.09 5.42
CA VAL A 15 4.17 4.21 6.50
C VAL A 15 5.29 3.47 7.26
N ASN A 16 6.51 3.43 6.77
CA ASN A 16 7.63 2.70 7.36
C ASN A 16 8.44 3.49 8.40
N GLY A 17 7.90 4.55 8.94
CA GLY A 17 8.60 5.48 9.85
C GLY A 17 9.11 6.74 9.16
N GLY A 18 8.66 6.99 7.91
CA GLY A 18 8.96 8.20 7.17
C GLY A 18 10.29 8.19 6.41
N VAL A 19 10.78 7.00 6.04
CA VAL A 19 12.03 6.83 5.29
C VAL A 19 11.74 6.19 3.93
N TYR A 20 11.96 6.94 2.87
CA TYR A 20 11.88 6.41 1.51
C TYR A 20 13.09 5.51 1.23
N HIS A 21 12.83 4.37 0.61
CA HIS A 21 13.83 3.46 0.04
C HIS A 21 13.53 3.29 -1.45
N SER A 22 14.54 3.43 -2.30
CA SER A 22 14.36 3.13 -3.72
C SER A 22 14.05 1.64 -3.89
N PRO A 23 13.00 1.28 -4.68
CA PRO A 23 12.65 -0.12 -4.90
C PRO A 23 13.78 -0.87 -5.62
N THR A 24 13.98 -2.13 -5.25
CA THR A 24 14.87 -3.06 -5.95
C THR A 24 14.24 -4.44 -6.00
N ILE A 25 14.52 -5.19 -7.05
CA ILE A 25 14.20 -6.61 -7.17
C ILE A 25 15.44 -7.49 -6.99
N ILE A 26 16.62 -6.87 -6.83
CA ILE A 26 17.90 -7.57 -6.67
C ILE A 26 18.15 -7.79 -5.18
N LYS A 27 18.19 -9.05 -4.77
CA LYS A 27 18.49 -9.44 -3.38
C LYS A 27 19.97 -9.64 -3.17
N SER A 28 20.64 -10.30 -4.10
CA SER A 28 22.06 -10.63 -4.07
C SER A 28 22.57 -10.84 -5.49
N ALA A 29 23.85 -10.68 -5.71
CA ALA A 29 24.52 -11.05 -6.94
C ALA A 29 25.76 -11.87 -6.62
N VAL A 30 26.12 -12.76 -7.52
CA VAL A 30 27.38 -13.53 -7.49
C VAL A 30 28.09 -13.34 -8.83
N ASP A 31 29.40 -13.40 -8.83
CA ASP A 31 30.21 -13.36 -10.05
C ASP A 31 30.24 -14.74 -10.78
N GLY A 32 31.02 -14.85 -11.85
CA GLY A 32 31.19 -16.08 -12.61
C GLY A 32 31.87 -17.22 -11.87
N HIS A 33 32.44 -16.98 -10.70
CA HIS A 33 33.07 -17.96 -9.81
C HIS A 33 32.20 -18.34 -8.62
N GLY A 34 30.99 -17.73 -8.50
CA GLY A 34 30.08 -17.98 -7.40
C GLY A 34 30.35 -17.11 -6.14
N GLU A 35 31.31 -16.19 -6.20
CA GLU A 35 31.61 -15.29 -5.10
C GLU A 35 30.62 -14.11 -5.05
N PRO A 36 30.31 -13.57 -3.86
CA PRO A 36 29.46 -12.42 -3.70
C PRO A 36 29.94 -11.21 -4.53
N SER A 37 29.04 -10.64 -5.32
CA SER A 37 29.31 -9.46 -6.14
C SER A 37 28.51 -8.25 -5.66
N GLU A 38 29.02 -7.05 -5.96
CA GLU A 38 28.33 -5.82 -5.59
C GLU A 38 26.99 -5.69 -6.32
N ILE A 39 25.96 -5.26 -5.59
CA ILE A 39 24.66 -4.89 -6.12
C ILE A 39 24.52 -3.37 -6.12
N PRO A 40 23.69 -2.80 -7.03
CA PRO A 40 23.43 -1.36 -7.03
C PRO A 40 22.95 -0.89 -5.67
N LYS A 41 23.58 0.13 -5.11
CA LYS A 41 23.17 0.72 -3.84
C LYS A 41 21.78 1.35 -3.95
N THR A 42 20.88 0.99 -3.05
CA THR A 42 19.59 1.65 -2.94
C THR A 42 19.73 3.00 -2.24
N THR A 43 19.04 4.02 -2.74
CA THR A 43 19.01 5.32 -2.07
C THR A 43 17.96 5.32 -0.96
N THR A 44 18.30 5.94 0.16
CA THR A 44 17.38 6.14 1.27
C THR A 44 17.35 7.61 1.65
N ARG A 45 16.18 8.13 2.00
CA ARG A 45 16.05 9.49 2.54
C ARG A 45 14.83 9.61 3.44
N ARG A 46 14.95 10.42 4.50
CA ARG A 46 13.79 10.77 5.31
C ARG A 46 12.90 11.74 4.53
N VAL A 47 11.61 11.42 4.45
CA VAL A 47 10.60 12.22 3.73
C VAL A 47 9.59 12.87 4.67
N ILE A 48 9.27 12.24 5.79
CA ILE A 48 8.45 12.78 6.88
C ILE A 48 9.01 12.36 8.24
N SER A 49 8.52 12.97 9.32
CA SER A 49 8.89 12.56 10.67
C SER A 49 8.29 11.20 11.01
N GLN A 50 8.88 10.50 11.99
CA GLN A 50 8.34 9.25 12.51
C GLN A 50 6.93 9.44 13.07
N ARG A 51 6.70 10.52 13.83
CA ARG A 51 5.39 10.86 14.38
C ARG A 51 4.33 11.02 13.28
N ALA A 52 4.63 11.78 12.22
CA ALA A 52 3.70 11.92 11.10
C ALA A 52 3.41 10.58 10.40
N SER A 53 4.40 9.70 10.30
CA SER A 53 4.22 8.34 9.79
C SER A 53 3.25 7.52 10.66
N GLU A 54 3.36 7.63 11.98
CA GLU A 54 2.48 6.93 12.93
C GLU A 54 1.04 7.46 12.83
N GLU A 55 0.87 8.78 12.80
CA GLU A 55 -0.44 9.42 12.61
C GLU A 55 -1.12 9.00 11.30
N VAL A 56 -0.36 8.93 10.20
CA VAL A 56 -0.90 8.44 8.91
C VAL A 56 -1.31 6.97 8.99
N ARG A 57 -0.55 6.12 9.66
CA ARG A 57 -0.92 4.70 9.85
C ARG A 57 -2.23 4.56 10.62
N ASP A 58 -2.41 5.33 11.69
CA ASP A 58 -3.66 5.33 12.47
C ASP A 58 -4.85 5.76 11.60
N MET A 59 -4.69 6.82 10.78
CA MET A 59 -5.73 7.23 9.82
C MET A 59 -6.02 6.13 8.77
N MET A 60 -5.00 5.47 8.24
CA MET A 60 -5.18 4.38 7.27
C MET A 60 -5.87 3.15 7.88
N GLU A 61 -5.61 2.84 9.15
CA GLU A 61 -6.30 1.77 9.85
C GLU A 61 -7.79 2.07 10.02
N ASN A 62 -8.14 3.32 10.30
CA ASN A 62 -9.54 3.76 10.39
C ASN A 62 -10.33 3.51 9.09
N VAL A 63 -9.70 3.67 7.92
CA VAL A 63 -10.36 3.36 6.64
C VAL A 63 -10.84 1.91 6.59
N VAL A 64 -10.08 0.98 7.17
CA VAL A 64 -10.42 -0.45 7.17
C VAL A 64 -11.41 -0.79 8.27
N SER A 65 -11.25 -0.22 9.46
CA SER A 65 -12.05 -0.56 10.65
C SER A 65 -13.45 0.04 10.63
N THR A 66 -13.63 1.22 10.00
CA THR A 66 -14.88 1.98 10.04
C THR A 66 -15.63 2.02 8.73
N ALA A 67 -14.96 2.07 7.58
CA ALA A 67 -15.56 2.26 6.26
C ALA A 67 -15.76 0.95 5.53
N LYS A 68 -16.73 0.10 5.90
CA LYS A 68 -17.06 -1.15 5.16
C LYS A 68 -15.84 -1.93 4.64
N GLY A 69 -14.67 -1.62 5.21
CA GLY A 69 -13.44 -2.34 4.95
C GLY A 69 -13.64 -3.80 5.36
N ARG A 70 -13.02 -4.71 4.63
CA ARG A 70 -13.01 -6.13 5.00
C ARG A 70 -11.61 -6.44 5.50
N PRO A 71 -11.35 -6.37 6.81
CA PRO A 71 -10.04 -6.67 7.36
C PRO A 71 -9.64 -8.11 7.00
N ILE A 72 -8.35 -8.38 7.00
CA ILE A 72 -7.83 -9.74 6.94
C ILE A 72 -7.86 -10.27 8.37
N PRO A 73 -8.36 -11.50 8.62
CA PRO A 73 -8.29 -12.10 9.96
C PRO A 73 -6.86 -12.06 10.50
N ASP A 74 -6.74 -11.82 11.79
CA ASP A 74 -5.49 -11.85 12.55
C ASP A 74 -4.45 -10.77 12.19
N TYR A 75 -4.77 -9.84 11.28
CA TYR A 75 -3.86 -8.76 10.95
C TYR A 75 -4.55 -7.39 11.01
N ARG A 76 -3.97 -6.47 11.74
CA ARG A 76 -4.34 -5.06 11.67
C ARG A 76 -3.87 -4.51 10.31
N MET A 77 -4.77 -3.92 9.57
CA MET A 77 -4.50 -3.47 8.21
C MET A 77 -4.89 -2.00 8.05
N GLY A 78 -4.02 -1.23 7.44
CA GLY A 78 -4.34 0.10 6.96
C GLY A 78 -4.58 0.10 5.45
N ALA A 79 -5.40 1.03 4.96
CA ALA A 79 -5.68 1.13 3.54
C ALA A 79 -5.95 2.56 3.07
N LYS A 80 -5.84 2.76 1.75
CA LYS A 80 -6.30 3.96 1.05
C LYS A 80 -6.90 3.58 -0.29
N THR A 81 -8.09 4.11 -0.57
CA THR A 81 -8.78 3.96 -1.85
C THR A 81 -8.42 5.09 -2.80
N GLY A 82 -8.43 4.83 -4.09
CA GLY A 82 -8.32 5.82 -5.14
C GLY A 82 -9.37 5.59 -6.22
N THR A 83 -9.93 6.66 -6.74
CA THR A 83 -10.84 6.66 -7.89
C THR A 83 -10.56 7.92 -8.68
N ALA A 84 -9.94 7.78 -9.83
CA ALA A 84 -9.62 8.89 -10.72
C ALA A 84 -10.40 8.76 -12.02
N GLN A 85 -10.83 9.87 -12.58
CA GLN A 85 -11.34 9.90 -13.94
C GLN A 85 -10.18 9.69 -14.93
N ARG A 86 -10.42 8.87 -15.93
CA ARG A 86 -9.46 8.60 -17.00
C ARG A 86 -9.61 9.64 -18.11
N ILE A 87 -8.50 10.16 -18.60
CA ILE A 87 -8.49 10.95 -19.83
C ILE A 87 -8.44 9.97 -21.02
N ASP A 88 -9.40 10.07 -21.90
CA ASP A 88 -9.42 9.34 -23.15
C ASP A 88 -8.53 10.07 -24.17
N PRO A 89 -7.52 9.41 -24.76
CA PRO A 89 -6.60 10.06 -25.69
C PRO A 89 -7.23 10.42 -27.04
N GLU A 90 -8.33 9.79 -27.42
CA GLU A 90 -8.98 10.05 -28.71
C GLU A 90 -9.82 11.33 -28.67
N CYS A 91 -10.65 11.48 -27.64
CA CYS A 91 -11.50 12.66 -27.50
C CYS A 91 -10.90 13.78 -26.65
N HIS A 92 -9.77 13.54 -25.96
CA HIS A 92 -9.18 14.42 -24.95
C HIS A 92 -10.18 14.81 -23.83
N CYS A 93 -11.12 13.93 -23.55
CA CYS A 93 -12.17 14.09 -22.56
C CYS A 93 -12.07 13.09 -21.43
N TYR A 94 -12.78 13.31 -20.33
CA TYR A 94 -12.87 12.34 -19.25
C TYR A 94 -13.83 11.22 -19.62
N HIS A 95 -13.31 10.01 -19.77
CA HIS A 95 -14.09 8.82 -20.09
C HIS A 95 -13.57 7.60 -19.31
N GLY A 96 -14.44 7.07 -18.45
CA GLY A 96 -14.12 5.93 -17.59
C GLY A 96 -13.32 6.31 -16.33
N TYR A 97 -12.87 5.29 -15.62
CA TYR A 97 -12.22 5.43 -14.32
C TYR A 97 -10.94 4.58 -14.22
N ILE A 98 -10.02 5.06 -13.41
CA ILE A 98 -8.90 4.28 -12.89
C ILE A 98 -9.16 4.13 -11.39
N SER A 99 -9.35 2.90 -10.95
CA SER A 99 -9.68 2.57 -9.57
C SER A 99 -8.50 1.90 -8.91
N SER A 100 -8.16 2.32 -7.70
CA SER A 100 -7.01 1.76 -7.00
C SER A 100 -7.28 1.52 -5.52
N PHE A 101 -6.49 0.62 -4.95
CA PHE A 101 -6.50 0.30 -3.54
C PHE A 101 -5.08 -0.04 -3.07
N ILE A 102 -4.61 0.70 -2.08
CA ILE A 102 -3.39 0.38 -1.35
C ILE A 102 -3.78 -0.25 -0.02
N ALA A 103 -3.13 -1.36 0.32
CA ALA A 103 -3.24 -1.99 1.62
C ALA A 103 -1.85 -2.21 2.22
N VAL A 104 -1.74 -2.02 3.53
CA VAL A 104 -0.50 -2.20 4.31
C VAL A 104 -0.81 -3.06 5.52
N ALA A 105 -0.03 -4.10 5.76
CA ALA A 105 -0.18 -4.95 6.94
C ALA A 105 1.16 -5.56 7.39
N PRO A 106 1.31 -5.84 8.70
CA PRO A 106 0.54 -5.28 9.81
C PRO A 106 0.74 -3.76 9.87
N ILE A 107 -0.30 -3.00 10.23
CA ILE A 107 -0.18 -1.53 10.20
C ILE A 107 0.66 -0.97 11.35
N GLU A 108 0.70 -1.66 12.49
CA GLU A 108 1.53 -1.33 13.65
C GLU A 108 3.03 -1.50 13.36
N LYS A 109 3.38 -2.46 12.50
CA LYS A 109 4.76 -2.73 12.05
C LYS A 109 4.74 -3.14 10.58
N PRO A 110 4.66 -2.18 9.65
CA PRO A 110 4.50 -2.43 8.23
C PRO A 110 5.54 -3.38 7.64
N ARG A 111 5.08 -4.45 7.00
CA ARG A 111 5.93 -5.47 6.37
C ARG A 111 5.62 -5.65 4.90
N ILE A 112 4.34 -5.62 4.56
CA ILE A 112 3.87 -5.82 3.18
C ILE A 112 2.93 -4.68 2.82
N LEU A 113 3.15 -4.13 1.63
CA LEU A 113 2.26 -3.20 0.96
C LEU A 113 1.80 -3.84 -0.35
N THR A 114 0.50 -3.83 -0.60
CA THR A 114 -0.08 -4.18 -1.90
C THR A 114 -0.71 -2.95 -2.53
N TYR A 115 -0.50 -2.77 -3.81
CA TYR A 115 -1.14 -1.72 -4.60
C TYR A 115 -1.79 -2.33 -5.83
N VAL A 116 -3.11 -2.26 -5.90
CA VAL A 116 -3.91 -2.76 -7.01
C VAL A 116 -4.49 -1.59 -7.76
N VAL A 117 -4.28 -1.57 -9.06
CA VAL A 117 -4.83 -0.56 -9.98
C VAL A 117 -5.62 -1.28 -11.06
N ILE A 118 -6.86 -0.87 -11.26
CA ILE A 118 -7.76 -1.39 -12.29
C ILE A 118 -8.14 -0.23 -13.21
N ASN A 119 -7.73 -0.34 -14.47
CA ASN A 119 -8.05 0.62 -15.51
C ASN A 119 -9.36 0.21 -16.20
N GLN A 120 -10.31 1.12 -16.31
CA GLN A 120 -11.62 0.91 -16.92
C GLN A 120 -12.38 -0.32 -16.38
N PRO A 121 -12.66 -0.39 -15.07
CA PRO A 121 -13.46 -1.48 -14.54
C PRO A 121 -14.86 -1.49 -15.16
N THR A 122 -15.37 -2.68 -15.49
CA THR A 122 -16.67 -2.86 -16.12
C THR A 122 -17.83 -2.94 -15.13
N ASN A 123 -17.56 -3.41 -13.90
CA ASN A 123 -18.56 -3.56 -12.83
C ASN A 123 -18.19 -2.70 -11.63
N GLY A 124 -18.77 -1.50 -11.56
CA GLY A 124 -18.41 -0.51 -10.54
C GLY A 124 -17.14 0.25 -10.88
N HIS A 125 -16.84 1.31 -10.12
CA HIS A 125 -15.71 2.18 -10.41
C HIS A 125 -14.98 2.70 -9.15
N THR A 126 -15.41 2.30 -7.96
CA THR A 126 -14.70 2.71 -6.73
C THR A 126 -13.59 1.72 -6.40
N GLY A 127 -12.47 2.23 -5.86
CA GLY A 127 -11.36 1.38 -5.43
C GLY A 127 -11.79 0.29 -4.44
N THR A 128 -12.76 0.59 -3.56
CA THR A 128 -13.34 -0.37 -2.61
C THR A 128 -14.11 -1.49 -3.31
N ALA A 129 -14.86 -1.17 -4.37
CA ALA A 129 -15.69 -2.17 -5.04
C ALA A 129 -14.85 -3.12 -5.92
N VAL A 130 -13.86 -2.59 -6.64
CA VAL A 130 -13.17 -3.35 -7.69
C VAL A 130 -11.72 -3.73 -7.36
N ALA A 131 -10.97 -2.89 -6.66
CA ALA A 131 -9.55 -3.15 -6.36
C ALA A 131 -9.32 -3.78 -4.98
N GLN A 132 -10.13 -3.45 -3.98
CA GLN A 132 -10.00 -4.00 -2.63
C GLN A 132 -10.07 -5.53 -2.58
N PRO A 133 -10.98 -6.25 -3.27
CA PRO A 133 -11.04 -7.70 -3.20
C PRO A 133 -9.72 -8.36 -3.61
N ALA A 134 -9.12 -7.88 -4.69
CA ALA A 134 -7.83 -8.39 -5.18
C ALA A 134 -6.67 -8.04 -4.22
N ALA A 135 -6.62 -6.81 -3.71
CA ALA A 135 -5.61 -6.40 -2.74
C ALA A 135 -5.68 -7.24 -1.46
N ARG A 136 -6.90 -7.51 -0.98
CA ARG A 136 -7.14 -8.36 0.19
C ARG A 136 -6.68 -9.80 -0.04
N GLN A 137 -7.00 -10.37 -1.19
CA GLN A 137 -6.58 -11.73 -1.54
C GLN A 137 -5.05 -11.83 -1.64
N LEU A 138 -4.40 -10.88 -2.31
CA LEU A 138 -2.94 -10.81 -2.37
C LEU A 138 -2.33 -10.73 -0.97
N MET A 139 -2.85 -9.88 -0.11
CA MET A 139 -2.35 -9.70 1.25
C MET A 139 -2.54 -10.96 2.10
N SER A 140 -3.70 -11.64 1.99
CA SER A 140 -3.97 -12.87 2.75
C SER A 140 -3.04 -14.03 2.39
N VAL A 141 -2.52 -14.05 1.16
CA VAL A 141 -1.52 -15.02 0.71
C VAL A 141 -0.10 -14.59 1.07
N ALA A 142 0.21 -13.29 0.90
CA ALA A 142 1.56 -12.79 1.08
C ALA A 142 2.00 -12.79 2.55
N LEU A 143 1.14 -12.38 3.48
CA LEU A 143 1.50 -12.28 4.89
C LEU A 143 2.04 -13.60 5.48
N PRO A 144 1.31 -14.73 5.41
CA PRO A 144 1.83 -15.99 5.92
C PRO A 144 3.00 -16.52 5.09
N ARG A 145 3.00 -16.33 3.76
CA ARG A 145 4.10 -16.79 2.90
C ARG A 145 5.43 -16.13 3.24
N TYR A 146 5.42 -14.88 3.67
CA TYR A 146 6.62 -14.16 4.09
C TYR A 146 6.88 -14.26 5.61
N GLY A 147 6.18 -15.15 6.32
CA GLY A 147 6.37 -15.39 7.75
C GLY A 147 6.03 -14.18 8.62
N VAL A 148 5.11 -13.34 8.16
CA VAL A 148 4.67 -12.19 8.95
C VAL A 148 3.77 -12.69 10.08
N GLN A 149 4.14 -12.36 11.31
CA GLN A 149 3.36 -12.77 12.48
C GLN A 149 2.02 -12.01 12.54
N PRO A 150 0.94 -12.66 13.01
CA PRO A 150 -0.31 -11.99 13.30
C PRO A 150 -0.17 -10.82 14.26
N SER A 151 -1.07 -9.85 14.17
CA SER A 151 -1.13 -8.73 15.11
C SER A 151 -1.63 -9.22 16.48
N THR A 152 -1.00 -8.76 17.55
CA THR A 152 -1.40 -9.13 18.92
C THR A 152 -2.48 -8.22 19.48
N ASP A 153 -2.55 -6.98 19.00
CA ASP A 153 -3.46 -5.95 19.49
C ASP A 153 -4.67 -5.79 18.58
N LYS A 154 -5.79 -5.37 19.14
CA LYS A 154 -6.97 -5.00 18.36
C LYS A 154 -6.77 -3.66 17.64
N ALA A 155 -7.43 -3.51 16.50
CA ALA A 155 -7.46 -2.25 15.77
C ALA A 155 -7.91 -1.08 16.65
N ARG A 156 -7.22 0.04 16.57
CA ARG A 156 -7.66 1.28 17.20
C ARG A 156 -8.87 1.82 16.44
N LYS A 157 -9.83 2.36 17.19
CA LYS A 157 -10.96 3.09 16.64
C LYS A 157 -10.78 4.56 17.02
N GLU A 158 -10.26 5.33 16.10
CA GLU A 158 -10.18 6.77 16.25
C GLU A 158 -11.43 7.43 15.68
N PRO A 159 -11.95 8.50 16.28
CA PRO A 159 -13.07 9.24 15.70
C PRO A 159 -12.68 9.80 14.33
N LEU A 160 -13.56 9.69 13.35
CA LEU A 160 -13.35 10.22 11.99
C LEU A 160 -13.52 11.75 11.92
N GLU A 161 -14.08 12.34 12.96
CA GLU A 161 -14.32 13.79 13.06
C GLU A 161 -13.61 14.35 14.29
N TYR A 162 -13.04 15.56 14.12
CA TYR A 162 -12.51 16.31 15.24
C TYR A 162 -13.66 16.66 16.19
N GLN A 163 -13.58 16.15 17.41
CA GLN A 163 -14.46 16.58 18.50
C GLN A 163 -13.70 17.66 19.28
N PRO A 164 -14.17 18.93 19.22
CA PRO A 164 -13.52 20.04 19.94
C PRO A 164 -13.61 19.87 21.45
#